data_fadefaab4a8757d318d4b97a10773b70
#
_entry.id   fadefaab4a8757d318d4b97a10773b70
#
_cell.length_a   1.000
_cell.length_b   1.000
_cell.length_c   1.000
_cell.angle_alpha   90.00
_cell.angle_beta   90.00
_cell.angle_gamma   90.00
#
_symmetry.space_group_name_H-M   'P 1'
#
loop_
_entity.id
_entity.type
_entity.pdbx_description
1 polymer ?
#
loop_
_entity_poly.entity_id
_entity_poly.type
_entity_poly.pdbx_seq_one_letter_code
_entity_poly.pdbx_strand_id
1 'polypeptide(L)'
;MRIMVVDDDSERRIILRQSLEQAGHEIVAEVRTAMNLPRLVVELQPDVIIIDTHSPDRDTLEHVVVISQDAPRPIVMFSADNNSEKIREAVRAGVSAYVVDGLAPSRVQPIIDVAIARFEELQALRGELQNAQTELADRKTIERAKGLLMKRKNVDEQEAYRQLRKMAMDENLKLIQVAEEIIRAAKILL
;
A
#
# COMPACT_ATOMS: atom_id res chain seq x y z
N MET A 1 18.84 -3.50 8.35
CA MET A 1 17.41 -3.68 8.00
C MET A 1 16.99 -5.09 8.40
N ARG A 2 15.72 -5.28 8.70
CA ARG A 2 15.09 -6.55 9.05
C ARG A 2 14.54 -7.20 7.78
N ILE A 3 15.10 -8.33 7.38
CA ILE A 3 14.77 -8.98 6.11
C ILE A 3 14.11 -10.33 6.36
N MET A 4 13.04 -10.59 5.64
CA MET A 4 12.40 -11.92 5.56
C MET A 4 12.78 -12.57 4.24
N VAL A 5 13.20 -13.83 4.31
CA VAL A 5 13.61 -14.62 3.13
C VAL A 5 12.63 -15.77 2.92
N VAL A 6 12.14 -15.90 1.69
CA VAL A 6 11.31 -17.01 1.22
C VAL A 6 12.06 -17.72 0.10
N ASP A 7 12.48 -18.97 0.33
CA ASP A 7 13.20 -19.78 -0.66
C ASP A 7 13.02 -21.26 -0.32
N ASP A 8 12.64 -22.07 -1.28
CA ASP A 8 12.47 -23.52 -1.14
C ASP A 8 13.80 -24.30 -1.15
N ASP A 9 14.86 -23.69 -1.70
CA ASP A 9 16.20 -24.29 -1.79
C ASP A 9 17.04 -23.92 -0.55
N SER A 10 17.48 -24.96 0.16
CA SER A 10 18.27 -24.78 1.39
C SER A 10 19.68 -24.25 1.15
N GLU A 11 20.31 -24.59 0.03
CA GLU A 11 21.67 -24.15 -0.28
C GLU A 11 21.69 -22.68 -0.68
N ARG A 12 20.75 -22.27 -1.52
CA ARG A 12 20.58 -20.86 -1.90
C ARG A 12 20.24 -19.98 -0.70
N ARG A 13 19.37 -20.46 0.20
CA ARG A 13 19.06 -19.73 1.44
C ARG A 13 20.30 -19.45 2.30
N ILE A 14 21.19 -20.44 2.44
CA ILE A 14 22.43 -20.25 3.22
C ILE A 14 23.31 -19.17 2.59
N ILE A 15 23.48 -19.21 1.27
CA ILE A 15 24.29 -18.22 0.53
C ILE A 15 23.68 -16.82 0.65
N LEU A 16 22.37 -16.72 0.47
CA LEU A 16 21.64 -15.45 0.58
C LEU A 16 21.74 -14.88 1.99
N ARG A 17 21.49 -15.71 3.01
CA ARG A 17 21.65 -15.31 4.40
C ARG A 17 23.03 -14.74 4.70
N GLN A 18 24.08 -15.51 4.36
CA GLN A 18 25.46 -15.07 4.60
C GLN A 18 25.76 -13.74 3.93
N SER A 19 25.28 -13.55 2.69
CA SER A 19 25.46 -12.30 1.95
C SER A 19 24.76 -11.12 2.65
N LEU A 20 23.54 -11.32 3.12
CA LEU A 20 22.75 -10.30 3.81
C LEU A 20 23.31 -9.95 5.19
N GLU A 21 23.73 -10.95 5.97
CA GLU A 21 24.38 -10.76 7.28
C GLU A 21 25.72 -10.03 7.15
N GLN A 22 26.54 -10.37 6.13
CA GLN A 22 27.78 -9.64 5.83
C GLN A 22 27.54 -8.17 5.44
N ALA A 23 26.40 -7.88 4.81
CA ALA A 23 25.97 -6.52 4.51
C ALA A 23 25.35 -5.78 5.72
N GLY A 24 25.31 -6.42 6.90
CA GLY A 24 24.81 -5.83 8.14
C GLY A 24 23.29 -5.86 8.29
N HIS A 25 22.61 -6.80 7.61
CA HIS A 25 21.17 -7.00 7.76
C HIS A 25 20.84 -8.07 8.79
N GLU A 26 19.65 -7.96 9.39
CA GLU A 26 19.09 -8.95 10.31
C GLU A 26 18.07 -9.82 9.57
N ILE A 27 18.23 -11.12 9.59
CA ILE A 27 17.23 -12.05 9.03
C ILE A 27 16.22 -12.39 10.11
N VAL A 28 15.00 -11.85 9.97
CA VAL A 28 13.94 -12.05 10.95
C VAL A 28 13.12 -13.31 10.74
N ALA A 29 13.11 -13.84 9.54
CA ALA A 29 12.55 -15.15 9.22
C ALA A 29 13.13 -15.72 7.93
N GLU A 30 13.25 -17.05 7.92
CA GLU A 30 13.50 -17.86 6.73
C GLU A 30 12.35 -18.86 6.59
N VAL A 31 11.63 -18.78 5.48
CA VAL A 31 10.51 -19.69 5.19
C VAL A 31 10.70 -20.40 3.88
N ARG A 32 10.22 -21.65 3.79
CA ARG A 32 10.36 -22.48 2.58
C ARG A 32 9.32 -22.19 1.52
N THR A 33 8.19 -21.66 1.94
CA THR A 33 7.04 -21.42 1.05
C THR A 33 6.37 -20.12 1.41
N ALA A 34 5.65 -19.54 0.48
CA ALA A 34 4.84 -18.35 0.73
C ALA A 34 3.60 -18.62 1.61
N MET A 35 3.33 -19.89 1.99
CA MET A 35 2.23 -20.25 2.86
C MET A 35 2.31 -19.50 4.20
N ASN A 36 1.24 -18.80 4.60
CA ASN A 36 1.17 -17.93 5.78
C ASN A 36 2.05 -16.65 5.72
N LEU A 37 2.63 -16.33 4.57
CA LEU A 37 3.49 -15.16 4.43
C LEU A 37 2.84 -13.85 4.90
N PRO A 38 1.56 -13.52 4.54
CA PRO A 38 0.90 -12.30 5.04
C PRO A 38 0.85 -12.22 6.56
N ARG A 39 0.56 -13.34 7.24
CA ARG A 39 0.54 -13.39 8.70
C ARG A 39 1.91 -13.11 9.32
N LEU A 40 2.94 -13.75 8.78
CA LEU A 40 4.32 -13.55 9.26
C LEU A 40 4.79 -12.12 9.03
N VAL A 41 4.40 -11.48 7.93
CA VAL A 41 4.73 -10.07 7.66
C VAL A 41 4.11 -9.15 8.71
N VAL A 42 2.85 -9.37 9.08
CA VAL A 42 2.18 -8.60 10.14
C VAL A 42 2.83 -8.84 11.51
N GLU A 43 3.20 -10.09 11.82
CA GLU A 43 3.77 -10.47 13.11
C GLU A 43 5.21 -9.97 13.27
N LEU A 44 6.05 -10.19 12.27
CA LEU A 44 7.49 -9.91 12.32
C LEU A 44 7.87 -8.52 11.81
N GLN A 45 6.98 -7.86 11.05
CA GLN A 45 7.22 -6.51 10.51
C GLN A 45 8.59 -6.34 9.82
N PRO A 46 8.93 -7.13 8.79
CA PRO A 46 10.18 -6.98 8.07
C PRO A 46 10.21 -5.64 7.31
N ASP A 47 11.43 -5.09 7.12
CA ASP A 47 11.62 -3.92 6.28
C ASP A 47 11.57 -4.28 4.78
N VAL A 48 12.03 -5.49 4.43
CA VAL A 48 12.08 -6.01 3.05
C VAL A 48 11.75 -7.50 3.06
N ILE A 49 11.07 -7.96 2.02
CA ILE A 49 10.79 -9.37 1.76
C ILE A 49 11.56 -9.78 0.50
N ILE A 50 12.34 -10.83 0.60
CA ILE A 50 13.04 -11.45 -0.54
C ILE A 50 12.38 -12.79 -0.81
N ILE A 51 11.91 -12.99 -2.04
CA ILE A 51 11.33 -14.24 -2.51
C ILE A 51 12.23 -14.78 -3.60
N ASP A 52 12.83 -15.95 -3.39
CA ASP A 52 13.54 -16.69 -4.43
C ASP A 52 12.73 -17.93 -4.81
N THR A 53 12.38 -18.03 -6.07
CA THR A 53 11.55 -19.12 -6.58
C THR A 53 11.93 -19.46 -8.03
N HIS A 54 11.85 -20.73 -8.40
CA HIS A 54 12.09 -21.11 -9.79
C HIS A 54 11.14 -20.43 -10.75
N SER A 55 9.85 -20.40 -10.40
CA SER A 55 8.80 -19.68 -11.12
C SER A 55 7.68 -19.33 -10.14
N PRO A 56 7.27 -18.06 -10.06
CA PRO A 56 6.19 -17.68 -9.17
C PRO A 56 4.91 -18.39 -9.58
N ASP A 57 4.32 -19.12 -8.64
CA ASP A 57 3.02 -19.72 -8.79
C ASP A 57 1.91 -18.72 -8.43
N ARG A 58 0.68 -19.12 -8.71
CA ARG A 58 -0.48 -18.29 -8.44
C ARG A 58 -0.64 -17.98 -6.96
N ASP A 59 -0.42 -18.97 -6.10
CA ASP A 59 -0.62 -18.84 -4.65
C ASP A 59 0.40 -17.85 -4.08
N THR A 60 1.66 -17.91 -4.52
CA THR A 60 2.69 -16.92 -4.15
C THR A 60 2.29 -15.51 -4.56
N LEU A 61 1.78 -15.31 -5.78
CA LEU A 61 1.36 -13.99 -6.25
C LEU A 61 0.11 -13.49 -5.50
N GLU A 62 -0.85 -14.35 -5.17
CA GLU A 62 -2.01 -13.99 -4.34
C GLU A 62 -1.56 -13.51 -2.93
N HIS A 63 -0.60 -14.16 -2.30
CA HIS A 63 -0.03 -13.70 -1.03
C HIS A 63 0.70 -12.35 -1.15
N VAL A 64 1.42 -12.13 -2.25
CA VAL A 64 2.05 -10.83 -2.55
C VAL A 64 1.00 -9.73 -2.68
N VAL A 65 -0.13 -9.99 -3.35
CA VAL A 65 -1.25 -9.03 -3.44
C VAL A 65 -1.77 -8.67 -2.06
N VAL A 66 -2.02 -9.66 -1.20
CA VAL A 66 -2.51 -9.41 0.18
C VAL A 66 -1.52 -8.54 0.95
N ILE A 67 -0.21 -8.86 0.91
CA ILE A 67 0.82 -8.06 1.59
C ILE A 67 0.83 -6.63 1.04
N SER A 68 0.75 -6.44 -0.28
CA SER A 68 0.80 -5.11 -0.89
C SER A 68 -0.39 -4.22 -0.54
N GLN A 69 -1.50 -4.80 -0.10
CA GLN A 69 -2.73 -4.12 0.31
C GLN A 69 -2.79 -3.89 1.83
N ASP A 70 -2.56 -4.92 2.62
CA ASP A 70 -2.84 -4.92 4.06
C ASP A 70 -1.65 -4.54 4.92
N ALA A 71 -0.43 -4.91 4.50
CA ALA A 71 0.81 -4.63 5.21
C ALA A 71 1.95 -4.33 4.23
N PRO A 72 1.86 -3.23 3.44
CA PRO A 72 2.77 -2.99 2.33
C PRO A 72 4.24 -2.95 2.76
N ARG A 73 5.05 -3.73 2.07
CA ARG A 73 6.51 -3.83 2.23
C ARG A 73 7.18 -3.94 0.85
N PRO A 74 8.41 -3.46 0.68
CA PRO A 74 9.18 -3.74 -0.53
C PRO A 74 9.39 -5.25 -0.68
N ILE A 75 9.08 -5.77 -1.87
CA ILE A 75 9.25 -7.19 -2.21
C ILE A 75 10.21 -7.29 -3.38
N VAL A 76 11.30 -8.01 -3.17
CA VAL A 76 12.26 -8.39 -4.22
C VAL A 76 12.03 -9.84 -4.58
N MET A 77 11.80 -10.13 -5.85
CA MET A 77 11.61 -11.49 -6.35
C MET A 77 12.76 -11.88 -7.27
N PHE A 78 13.47 -12.94 -6.91
CA PHE A 78 14.43 -13.62 -7.78
C PHE A 78 13.74 -14.82 -8.40
N SER A 79 13.94 -15.02 -9.70
CA SER A 79 13.33 -16.15 -10.40
C SER A 79 14.15 -16.57 -11.62
N ALA A 80 14.09 -17.83 -11.96
CA ALA A 80 14.62 -18.32 -13.22
C ALA A 80 13.67 -18.10 -14.41
N ASP A 81 12.40 -17.76 -14.11
CA ASP A 81 11.38 -17.55 -15.13
C ASP A 81 11.50 -16.17 -15.75
N ASN A 82 11.81 -16.11 -17.04
CA ASN A 82 11.94 -14.87 -17.81
C ASN A 82 10.70 -14.56 -18.68
N ASN A 83 9.58 -15.24 -18.45
CA ASN A 83 8.36 -15.01 -19.18
C ASN A 83 7.81 -13.61 -18.87
N SER A 84 7.66 -12.77 -19.92
CA SER A 84 7.20 -11.40 -19.79
C SER A 84 5.80 -11.25 -19.18
N GLU A 85 4.91 -12.25 -19.34
CA GLU A 85 3.58 -12.21 -18.71
C GLU A 85 3.70 -12.41 -17.21
N LYS A 86 4.45 -13.40 -16.75
CA LYS A 86 4.69 -13.65 -15.32
C LYS A 86 5.40 -12.49 -14.63
N ILE A 87 6.38 -11.86 -15.32
CA ILE A 87 7.01 -10.64 -14.79
C ILE A 87 5.97 -9.55 -14.59
N ARG A 88 5.08 -9.32 -15.56
CA ARG A 88 4.01 -8.30 -15.43
C ARG A 88 3.01 -8.65 -14.34
N GLU A 89 2.64 -9.93 -14.19
CA GLU A 89 1.77 -10.40 -13.12
C GLU A 89 2.38 -10.15 -11.75
N ALA A 90 3.65 -10.49 -11.55
CA ALA A 90 4.37 -10.23 -10.31
C ALA A 90 4.44 -8.72 -9.97
N VAL A 91 4.74 -7.88 -10.96
CA VAL A 91 4.74 -6.41 -10.78
C VAL A 91 3.34 -5.89 -10.42
N ARG A 92 2.28 -6.38 -11.09
CA ARG A 92 0.89 -6.01 -10.76
C ARG A 92 0.47 -6.49 -9.37
N ALA A 93 0.97 -7.64 -8.93
CA ALA A 93 0.75 -8.15 -7.58
C ALA A 93 1.40 -7.27 -6.49
N GLY A 94 2.43 -6.48 -6.83
CA GLY A 94 3.08 -5.56 -5.91
C GLY A 94 4.57 -5.84 -5.69
N VAL A 95 5.20 -6.70 -6.51
CA VAL A 95 6.66 -6.90 -6.48
C VAL A 95 7.37 -5.60 -6.88
N SER A 96 8.28 -5.13 -6.04
CA SER A 96 9.03 -3.89 -6.24
C SER A 96 10.20 -4.06 -7.21
N ALA A 97 10.83 -5.26 -7.21
CA ALA A 97 11.87 -5.63 -8.17
C ALA A 97 11.75 -7.10 -8.52
N TYR A 98 11.75 -7.42 -9.81
CA TYR A 98 11.81 -8.79 -10.33
C TYR A 98 13.14 -8.99 -11.04
N VAL A 99 13.91 -9.99 -10.62
CA VAL A 99 15.27 -10.25 -11.11
C VAL A 99 15.32 -11.63 -11.73
N VAL A 100 15.67 -11.67 -13.02
CA VAL A 100 15.87 -12.91 -13.75
C VAL A 100 17.34 -13.33 -13.64
N ASP A 101 17.61 -14.64 -13.70
CA ASP A 101 18.95 -15.24 -13.68
C ASP A 101 19.77 -15.00 -12.42
N GLY A 102 19.19 -15.40 -11.30
CA GLY A 102 19.92 -15.80 -10.10
C GLY A 102 20.43 -14.70 -9.19
N LEU A 103 20.64 -15.17 -8.01
CA LEU A 103 21.11 -14.40 -6.87
C LEU A 103 22.63 -14.32 -6.89
N ALA A 104 23.19 -13.24 -7.42
CA ALA A 104 24.62 -12.95 -7.24
C ALA A 104 24.82 -12.13 -5.97
N PRO A 105 25.56 -12.61 -4.96
CA PRO A 105 25.71 -11.94 -3.66
C PRO A 105 26.11 -10.46 -3.75
N SER A 106 27.01 -10.11 -4.68
CA SER A 106 27.46 -8.72 -4.90
C SER A 106 26.38 -7.78 -5.46
N ARG A 107 25.29 -8.34 -6.01
CA ARG A 107 24.18 -7.54 -6.61
C ARG A 107 22.97 -7.41 -5.70
N VAL A 108 22.89 -8.19 -4.62
CA VAL A 108 21.74 -8.23 -3.72
C VAL A 108 21.46 -6.84 -3.14
N GLN A 109 22.48 -6.19 -2.55
CA GLN A 109 22.29 -4.89 -1.93
C GLN A 109 21.82 -3.80 -2.91
N PRO A 110 22.45 -3.59 -4.07
CA PRO A 110 21.93 -2.61 -5.04
C PRO A 110 20.51 -2.89 -5.51
N ILE A 111 20.10 -4.14 -5.61
CA ILE A 111 18.74 -4.51 -5.99
C ILE A 111 17.75 -4.15 -4.86
N ILE A 112 18.09 -4.44 -3.61
CA ILE A 112 17.28 -4.06 -2.45
C ILE A 112 17.11 -2.54 -2.40
N ASP A 113 18.19 -1.78 -2.58
CA ASP A 113 18.14 -0.31 -2.54
C ASP A 113 17.20 0.25 -3.62
N VAL A 114 17.28 -0.28 -4.84
CA VAL A 114 16.37 0.12 -5.93
C VAL A 114 14.92 -0.28 -5.63
N ALA A 115 14.70 -1.48 -5.07
CA ALA A 115 13.37 -1.95 -4.73
C ALA A 115 12.71 -1.08 -3.65
N ILE A 116 13.48 -0.68 -2.63
CA ILE A 116 13.01 0.22 -1.57
C ILE A 116 12.64 1.58 -2.17
N ALA A 117 13.55 2.20 -2.94
CA ALA A 117 13.31 3.50 -3.54
C ALA A 117 12.04 3.52 -4.42
N ARG A 118 11.85 2.49 -5.25
CA ARG A 118 10.63 2.35 -6.07
C ARG A 118 9.37 2.13 -5.25
N PHE A 119 9.47 1.35 -4.17
CA PHE A 119 8.36 1.13 -3.26
C PHE A 119 7.94 2.44 -2.58
N GLU A 120 8.89 3.20 -2.04
CA GLU A 120 8.63 4.48 -1.37
C GLU A 120 8.00 5.50 -2.32
N GLU A 121 8.49 5.62 -3.54
CA GLU A 121 7.91 6.48 -4.58
C GLU A 121 6.47 6.08 -4.90
N LEU A 122 6.21 4.78 -5.08
CA LEU A 122 4.86 4.28 -5.36
C LEU A 122 3.91 4.52 -4.19
N GLN A 123 4.37 4.35 -2.95
CA GLN A 123 3.56 4.62 -1.75
C GLN A 123 3.25 6.11 -1.62
N ALA A 124 4.21 6.99 -1.88
CA ALA A 124 3.98 8.43 -1.90
C ALA A 124 2.90 8.83 -2.93
N LEU A 125 3.02 8.35 -4.16
CA LEU A 125 2.02 8.59 -5.22
C LEU A 125 0.62 8.04 -4.86
N ARG A 126 0.55 6.86 -4.24
CA ARG A 126 -0.73 6.32 -3.77
C ARG A 126 -1.36 7.19 -2.68
N GLY A 127 -0.54 7.69 -1.75
CA GLY A 127 -0.98 8.61 -0.71
C GLY A 127 -1.50 9.93 -1.28
N GLU A 128 -0.81 10.53 -2.23
CA GLU A 128 -1.24 11.75 -2.92
C GLU A 128 -2.56 11.54 -3.66
N LEU A 129 -2.70 10.43 -4.39
CA LEU A 129 -3.92 10.08 -5.09
C LEU A 129 -5.10 9.92 -4.14
N GLN A 130 -4.91 9.22 -3.02
CA GLN A 130 -5.93 9.01 -2.00
C GLN A 130 -6.38 10.34 -1.37
N ASN A 131 -5.43 11.22 -1.07
CA ASN A 131 -5.72 12.54 -0.53
C ASN A 131 -6.53 13.38 -1.53
N ALA A 132 -6.11 13.42 -2.80
CA ALA A 132 -6.83 14.15 -3.85
C ALA A 132 -8.26 13.60 -4.07
N GLN A 133 -8.44 12.28 -4.01
CA GLN A 133 -9.76 11.65 -4.11
C GLN A 133 -10.65 12.03 -2.91
N THR A 134 -10.09 12.04 -1.71
CA THR A 134 -10.79 12.42 -0.48
C THR A 134 -11.22 13.89 -0.55
N GLU A 135 -10.31 14.80 -0.91
CA GLU A 135 -10.63 16.22 -1.07
C GLU A 135 -11.76 16.47 -2.08
N LEU A 136 -11.71 15.74 -3.21
CA LEU A 136 -12.78 15.85 -4.22
C LEU A 136 -14.13 15.34 -3.70
N ALA A 137 -14.14 14.24 -2.94
CA ALA A 137 -15.34 13.70 -2.32
C ALA A 137 -15.91 14.66 -1.27
N ASP A 138 -15.05 15.22 -0.42
CA ASP A 138 -15.43 16.21 0.59
C ASP A 138 -16.03 17.46 -0.04
N ARG A 139 -15.40 17.98 -1.10
CA ARG A 139 -15.93 19.14 -1.83
C ARG A 139 -17.32 18.86 -2.39
N LYS A 140 -17.56 17.70 -3.03
CA LYS A 140 -18.88 17.31 -3.53
C LYS A 140 -19.92 17.25 -2.41
N THR A 141 -19.54 16.74 -1.24
CA THR A 141 -20.44 16.63 -0.08
C THR A 141 -20.80 18.01 0.46
N ILE A 142 -19.81 18.90 0.61
CA ILE A 142 -20.02 20.29 1.05
C ILE A 142 -20.94 21.04 0.06
N GLU A 143 -20.68 20.93 -1.25
CA GLU A 143 -21.53 21.54 -2.28
C GLU A 143 -22.98 21.06 -2.21
N ARG A 144 -23.18 19.77 -1.98
CA ARG A 144 -24.53 19.21 -1.79
C ARG A 144 -25.22 19.75 -0.55
N ALA A 145 -24.50 19.85 0.58
CA ALA A 145 -25.06 20.44 1.81
C ALA A 145 -25.42 21.91 1.62
N LYS A 146 -24.56 22.69 0.94
CA LYS A 146 -24.88 24.08 0.57
C LYS A 146 -26.17 24.16 -0.24
N GLY A 147 -26.30 23.34 -1.28
CA GLY A 147 -27.50 23.30 -2.11
C GLY A 147 -28.78 22.98 -1.32
N LEU A 148 -28.69 22.11 -0.31
CA LEU A 148 -29.81 21.81 0.59
C LEU A 148 -30.17 23.02 1.50
N LEU A 149 -29.17 23.70 2.05
CA LEU A 149 -29.40 24.93 2.86
C LEU A 149 -29.99 26.05 2.03
N MET A 150 -29.48 26.29 0.82
CA MET A 150 -30.02 27.28 -0.11
C MET A 150 -31.52 27.06 -0.35
N LYS A 151 -31.89 25.82 -0.68
CA LYS A 151 -33.31 25.46 -0.94
C LYS A 151 -34.21 25.59 0.29
N ARG A 152 -33.73 25.12 1.46
CA ARG A 152 -34.54 25.10 2.69
C ARG A 152 -34.71 26.47 3.33
N LYS A 153 -33.66 27.28 3.33
CA LYS A 153 -33.63 28.59 4.00
C LYS A 153 -33.82 29.76 3.07
N ASN A 154 -33.95 29.49 1.77
CA ASN A 154 -34.05 30.51 0.71
C ASN A 154 -32.94 31.57 0.79
N VAL A 155 -31.69 31.08 0.93
CA VAL A 155 -30.46 31.89 1.02
C VAL A 155 -29.59 31.69 -0.19
N ASP A 156 -28.67 32.61 -0.47
CA ASP A 156 -27.67 32.48 -1.51
C ASP A 156 -26.53 31.52 -1.11
N GLU A 157 -25.65 31.28 -2.03
CA GLU A 157 -24.52 30.34 -1.85
C GLU A 157 -23.54 30.82 -0.77
N GLN A 158 -23.27 32.14 -0.73
CA GLN A 158 -22.31 32.71 0.24
C GLN A 158 -22.88 32.60 1.66
N GLU A 159 -24.17 32.88 1.84
CA GLU A 159 -24.82 32.74 3.11
C GLU A 159 -24.94 31.27 3.56
N ALA A 160 -25.24 30.35 2.65
CA ALA A 160 -25.30 28.94 2.93
C ALA A 160 -23.91 28.42 3.41
N TYR A 161 -22.84 28.82 2.74
CA TYR A 161 -21.49 28.46 3.15
C TYR A 161 -21.10 29.06 4.49
N ARG A 162 -21.45 30.32 4.76
CA ARG A 162 -21.24 31.01 6.04
C ARG A 162 -21.92 30.27 7.18
N GLN A 163 -23.18 29.86 6.97
CA GLN A 163 -23.92 29.09 7.96
C GLN A 163 -23.30 27.72 8.24
N LEU A 164 -22.91 26.99 7.20
CA LEU A 164 -22.17 25.72 7.36
C LEU A 164 -20.91 25.92 8.21
N ARG A 165 -20.11 26.92 7.88
CA ARG A 165 -18.88 27.22 8.60
C ARG A 165 -19.14 27.65 10.05
N LYS A 166 -20.17 28.42 10.30
CA LYS A 166 -20.56 28.81 11.66
C LYS A 166 -20.95 27.58 12.48
N MET A 167 -21.79 26.70 11.95
CA MET A 167 -22.19 25.47 12.63
C MET A 167 -20.95 24.59 12.96
N ALA A 168 -20.02 24.45 12.02
CA ALA A 168 -18.77 23.72 12.24
C ALA A 168 -17.94 24.32 13.39
N MET A 169 -17.87 25.63 13.49
CA MET A 169 -17.17 26.33 14.58
C MET A 169 -17.93 26.20 15.91
N ASP A 170 -19.24 26.38 15.93
CA ASP A 170 -20.05 26.33 17.15
C ASP A 170 -20.05 24.91 17.76
N GLU A 171 -19.97 23.85 16.93
CA GLU A 171 -19.96 22.45 17.36
C GLU A 171 -18.56 21.85 17.47
N ASN A 172 -17.52 22.63 17.13
CA ASN A 172 -16.11 22.17 17.08
C ASN A 172 -15.91 20.93 16.19
N LEU A 173 -16.62 20.90 15.07
CA LEU A 173 -16.58 19.84 14.05
C LEU A 173 -15.84 20.31 12.79
N LYS A 174 -15.37 19.34 11.97
CA LYS A 174 -14.91 19.66 10.62
C LYS A 174 -16.09 20.02 9.73
N LEU A 175 -15.85 20.91 8.76
CA LEU A 175 -16.89 21.36 7.81
C LEU A 175 -17.57 20.19 7.08
N ILE A 176 -16.80 19.14 6.73
CA ILE A 176 -17.32 17.94 6.09
C ILE A 176 -18.30 17.18 6.99
N GLN A 177 -18.03 17.07 8.29
CA GLN A 177 -18.90 16.38 9.24
C GLN A 177 -20.27 17.08 9.35
N VAL A 178 -20.27 18.40 9.45
CA VAL A 178 -21.51 19.18 9.45
C VAL A 178 -22.28 19.04 8.13
N ALA A 179 -21.56 19.02 7.00
CA ALA A 179 -22.17 18.80 5.69
C ALA A 179 -22.85 17.41 5.60
N GLU A 180 -22.22 16.37 6.12
CA GLU A 180 -22.78 15.02 6.18
C GLU A 180 -24.02 14.95 7.08
N GLU A 181 -24.01 15.63 8.23
CA GLU A 181 -25.16 15.69 9.14
C GLU A 181 -26.36 16.37 8.49
N ILE A 182 -26.14 17.49 7.80
CA ILE A 182 -27.21 18.19 7.07
C ILE A 182 -27.81 17.30 5.98
N ILE A 183 -26.95 16.58 5.23
CA ILE A 183 -27.42 15.66 4.20
C ILE A 183 -28.21 14.50 4.82
N ARG A 184 -27.74 13.96 5.96
CA ARG A 184 -28.42 12.90 6.69
C ARG A 184 -29.78 13.35 7.19
N ALA A 185 -29.84 14.51 7.85
CA ALA A 185 -31.10 15.11 8.34
C ALA A 185 -32.09 15.39 7.20
N ALA A 186 -31.60 15.84 6.05
CA ALA A 186 -32.43 16.07 4.88
C ALA A 186 -33.08 14.81 4.31
N LYS A 187 -32.39 13.65 4.40
CA LYS A 187 -32.94 12.36 3.94
C LYS A 187 -34.03 11.80 4.86
N ILE A 188 -34.01 12.14 6.14
CA ILE A 188 -35.00 11.65 7.13
C ILE A 188 -36.31 12.45 7.03
N LEU A 189 -36.24 13.67 6.51
CA LEU A 189 -37.36 14.60 6.44
C LEU A 189 -38.04 14.66 5.06
N LEU A 190 -37.64 13.81 4.14
CA LEU A 190 -38.23 13.51 2.83
C LEU A 190 -38.91 12.16 2.84
#